data_3157370247cdc79af0d1fc7c91735dec
#
_entry.id   3157370247cdc79af0d1fc7c91735dec
#
_cell.length_a   1.000
_cell.length_b   1.000
_cell.length_c   1.000
_cell.angle_alpha   90.00
_cell.angle_beta   90.00
_cell.angle_gamma   90.00
#
_symmetry.space_group_name_H-M   'P 1'
#
loop_
_entity.id
_entity.type
_entity.pdbx_description
1 polymer ?
#
loop_
_entity_poly.entity_id
_entity_poly.type
_entity_poly.pdbx_seq_one_letter_code
_entity_poly.pdbx_strand_id
1 'polypeptide(L)'
;MGKVVLTFSMSLDGFIAGPDVSMDNAMGVGGDRLHKWMFHGGPENAIDLGMARELLLKVGAVVLGRRTYDVGLQHWGDTPYPVPSFVVTHEKLDPLKMESAAFTFVNEGVGEAVKQAQAAAAGKVIIVMGANVAQQMLKEKLADEVYIQLVPVLLGSGSRLFENFGEPPLELFCDRAVNSPHITHLKYKIPK
;
A
#
# COMPACT_ATOMS: atom_id res chain seq x y z
N MET A 1 9.31 16.57 -6.43
CA MET A 1 8.38 15.44 -6.73
C MET A 1 8.01 14.78 -5.43
N GLY A 2 6.76 14.30 -5.31
CA GLY A 2 6.33 13.50 -4.16
C GLY A 2 7.05 12.15 -4.12
N LYS A 3 7.35 11.65 -2.91
CA LYS A 3 7.95 10.32 -2.74
C LYS A 3 6.94 9.21 -2.98
N VAL A 4 7.37 8.13 -3.61
CA VAL A 4 6.61 6.89 -3.76
C VAL A 4 6.93 5.98 -2.58
N VAL A 5 5.92 5.67 -1.76
CA VAL A 5 6.07 4.89 -0.52
C VAL A 5 5.27 3.60 -0.62
N LEU A 6 5.95 2.47 -0.51
CA LEU A 6 5.34 1.16 -0.37
C LEU A 6 4.92 0.98 1.09
N THR A 7 3.62 1.12 1.40
CA THR A 7 3.13 1.01 2.78
C THR A 7 2.16 -0.16 2.94
N PHE A 8 2.51 -1.09 3.84
CA PHE A 8 1.77 -2.34 4.02
C PHE A 8 1.80 -2.84 5.45
N SER A 9 0.64 -3.27 5.95
CA SER A 9 0.59 -4.20 7.07
C SER A 9 0.99 -5.59 6.57
N MET A 10 1.98 -6.20 7.21
CA MET A 10 2.57 -7.46 6.76
C MET A 10 2.73 -8.44 7.93
N SER A 11 2.41 -9.71 7.69
CA SER A 11 2.67 -10.80 8.64
C SER A 11 4.19 -11.02 8.81
N LEU A 12 4.59 -11.66 9.90
CA LEU A 12 5.99 -11.98 10.16
C LEU A 12 6.59 -12.89 9.08
N ASP A 13 5.77 -13.71 8.42
CA ASP A 13 6.16 -14.59 7.30
C ASP A 13 5.97 -13.95 5.92
N GLY A 14 5.73 -12.62 5.83
CA GLY A 14 5.85 -11.82 4.63
C GLY A 14 4.61 -11.69 3.74
N PHE A 15 3.41 -11.98 4.26
CA PHE A 15 2.15 -11.85 3.53
C PHE A 15 1.43 -10.54 3.88
N ILE A 16 0.81 -9.91 2.88
CA ILE A 16 -0.01 -8.69 3.03
C ILE A 16 -1.50 -8.95 2.84
N ALA A 17 -1.87 -10.15 2.50
CA ALA A 17 -3.24 -10.67 2.48
C ALA A 17 -3.18 -12.19 2.64
N GLY A 18 -4.22 -12.80 3.18
CA GLY A 18 -4.39 -14.25 3.22
C GLY A 18 -4.69 -14.84 1.84
N PRO A 19 -4.82 -16.16 1.73
CA PRO A 19 -5.29 -16.82 0.51
C PRO A 19 -6.76 -16.50 0.23
N ASP A 20 -7.24 -16.83 -0.97
CA ASP A 20 -8.65 -16.73 -1.38
C ASP A 20 -9.27 -15.33 -1.24
N VAL A 21 -8.48 -14.30 -1.60
CA VAL A 21 -8.98 -12.93 -1.70
C VAL A 21 -10.12 -12.89 -2.72
N SER A 22 -11.28 -12.34 -2.33
CA SER A 22 -12.48 -12.22 -3.15
C SER A 22 -13.24 -10.93 -2.83
N MET A 23 -14.32 -10.66 -3.57
CA MET A 23 -15.20 -9.51 -3.29
C MET A 23 -15.81 -9.59 -1.88
N ASP A 24 -16.17 -10.79 -1.42
CA ASP A 24 -16.73 -11.01 -0.09
C ASP A 24 -15.67 -11.09 1.02
N ASN A 25 -14.40 -11.30 0.64
CA ASN A 25 -13.28 -11.41 1.55
C ASN A 25 -12.05 -10.69 0.98
N ALA A 26 -12.07 -9.38 1.03
CA ALA A 26 -11.05 -8.52 0.40
C ALA A 26 -9.63 -8.72 0.94
N MET A 27 -9.48 -9.23 2.17
CA MET A 27 -8.20 -9.49 2.80
C MET A 27 -7.76 -10.96 2.72
N GLY A 28 -8.61 -11.85 2.17
CA GLY A 28 -8.36 -13.29 2.16
C GLY A 28 -8.51 -13.94 3.54
N VAL A 29 -8.42 -15.26 3.57
CA VAL A 29 -8.60 -16.03 4.80
C VAL A 29 -7.52 -15.66 5.84
N GLY A 30 -7.96 -15.16 6.99
CA GLY A 30 -7.09 -14.73 8.10
C GLY A 30 -6.37 -13.39 7.89
N GLY A 31 -6.48 -12.77 6.70
CA GLY A 31 -5.81 -11.51 6.38
C GLY A 31 -6.34 -10.29 7.13
N ASP A 32 -7.57 -10.36 7.68
CA ASP A 32 -8.14 -9.35 8.58
C ASP A 32 -7.25 -9.05 9.79
N ARG A 33 -6.49 -10.05 10.27
CA ARG A 33 -5.56 -9.93 11.40
C ARG A 33 -4.48 -8.87 11.17
N LEU A 34 -4.11 -8.64 9.90
CA LEU A 34 -3.08 -7.66 9.55
C LEU A 34 -3.49 -6.22 9.83
N HIS A 35 -4.79 -5.96 9.99
CA HIS A 35 -5.32 -4.61 10.17
C HIS A 35 -5.97 -4.38 11.55
N LYS A 36 -6.04 -5.40 12.41
CA LYS A 36 -6.67 -5.28 13.74
C LYS A 36 -6.03 -4.20 14.61
N TRP A 37 -4.73 -3.96 14.46
CA TRP A 37 -4.01 -2.91 15.20
C TRP A 37 -4.60 -1.51 15.00
N MET A 38 -5.22 -1.23 13.86
CA MET A 38 -5.86 0.07 13.59
C MET A 38 -7.15 0.30 14.39
N PHE A 39 -7.76 -0.77 14.89
CA PHE A 39 -9.06 -0.74 15.57
C PHE A 39 -8.97 -0.98 17.07
N HIS A 40 -7.76 -1.21 17.61
CA HIS A 40 -7.57 -1.27 19.04
C HIS A 40 -7.80 0.11 19.67
N GLY A 41 -8.63 0.13 20.72
CA GLY A 41 -8.82 1.33 21.54
C GLY A 41 -7.77 1.41 22.65
N GLY A 42 -7.73 2.56 23.32
CA GLY A 42 -6.91 2.74 24.51
C GLY A 42 -5.57 3.43 24.27
N PRO A 43 -4.91 3.86 25.35
CA PRO A 43 -3.66 4.62 25.27
C PRO A 43 -2.49 3.81 24.68
N GLU A 44 -2.51 2.48 24.79
CA GLU A 44 -1.50 1.59 24.22
C GLU A 44 -1.45 1.64 22.69
N ASN A 45 -2.53 2.06 22.02
CA ASN A 45 -2.58 2.20 20.56
C ASN A 45 -2.19 3.61 20.07
N ALA A 46 -1.87 4.53 20.97
CA ALA A 46 -1.59 5.93 20.61
C ALA A 46 -0.40 6.07 19.65
N ILE A 47 0.63 5.22 19.78
CA ILE A 47 1.80 5.22 18.90
C ILE A 47 1.37 4.82 17.48
N ASP A 48 0.63 3.73 17.35
CA ASP A 48 0.22 3.16 16.06
C ASP A 48 -0.70 4.13 15.31
N LEU A 49 -1.72 4.65 15.99
CA LEU A 49 -2.65 5.63 15.42
C LEU A 49 -1.94 6.96 15.08
N GLY A 50 -0.98 7.39 15.91
CA GLY A 50 -0.16 8.56 15.64
C GLY A 50 0.64 8.42 14.36
N MET A 51 1.28 7.28 14.15
CA MET A 51 2.07 7.00 12.94
C MET A 51 1.18 6.83 11.69
N ALA A 52 0.01 6.19 11.83
CA ALA A 52 -0.96 6.09 10.75
C ALA A 52 -1.49 7.49 10.35
N ARG A 53 -1.83 8.33 11.32
CA ARG A 53 -2.26 9.72 11.08
C ARG A 53 -1.17 10.57 10.43
N GLU A 54 0.09 10.42 10.87
CA GLU A 54 1.24 11.11 10.26
C GLU A 54 1.35 10.80 8.76
N LEU A 55 1.17 9.54 8.39
CA LEU A 55 1.18 9.13 6.98
C LEU A 55 -0.03 9.71 6.24
N LEU A 56 -1.24 9.55 6.77
CA LEU A 56 -2.49 9.99 6.16
C LEU A 56 -2.46 11.49 5.78
N LEU A 57 -1.94 12.33 6.65
CA LEU A 57 -1.82 13.79 6.42
C LEU A 57 -0.86 14.14 5.27
N LYS A 58 0.05 13.24 4.93
CA LYS A 58 1.06 13.44 3.87
C LYS A 58 0.65 12.85 2.52
N VAL A 59 -0.39 12.02 2.45
CA VAL A 59 -0.81 11.38 1.21
C VAL A 59 -1.41 12.41 0.26
N GLY A 60 -1.00 12.35 -1.01
CA GLY A 60 -1.50 13.21 -2.08
C GLY A 60 -2.06 12.42 -3.27
N ALA A 61 -1.67 11.16 -3.42
CA ALA A 61 -2.21 10.26 -4.44
C ALA A 61 -2.00 8.79 -4.05
N VAL A 62 -2.74 7.91 -4.70
CA VAL A 62 -2.60 6.45 -4.57
C VAL A 62 -2.34 5.82 -5.93
N VAL A 63 -1.45 4.83 -5.99
CA VAL A 63 -1.33 3.91 -7.13
C VAL A 63 -1.69 2.52 -6.66
N LEU A 64 -2.61 1.85 -7.36
CA LEU A 64 -3.10 0.53 -6.94
C LEU A 64 -3.31 -0.39 -8.15
N GLY A 65 -3.28 -1.71 -7.89
CA GLY A 65 -3.56 -2.71 -8.91
C GLY A 65 -5.07 -2.92 -9.13
N ARG A 66 -5.45 -3.40 -10.33
CA ARG A 66 -6.83 -3.68 -10.70
C ARG A 66 -7.55 -4.57 -9.68
N ARG A 67 -6.95 -5.69 -9.27
CA ARG A 67 -7.55 -6.59 -8.27
C ARG A 67 -7.81 -5.89 -6.94
N THR A 68 -6.87 -5.04 -6.48
CA THR A 68 -7.04 -4.27 -5.24
C THR A 68 -8.20 -3.28 -5.37
N TYR A 69 -8.34 -2.64 -6.54
CA TYR A 69 -9.48 -1.79 -6.85
C TYR A 69 -10.80 -2.57 -6.82
N ASP A 70 -10.86 -3.71 -7.53
CA ASP A 70 -12.09 -4.50 -7.65
C ASP A 70 -12.61 -4.96 -6.28
N VAL A 71 -11.73 -5.52 -5.43
CA VAL A 71 -12.14 -6.02 -4.10
C VAL A 71 -12.33 -4.90 -3.07
N GLY A 72 -11.68 -3.76 -3.26
CA GLY A 72 -11.71 -2.66 -2.30
C GLY A 72 -12.87 -1.69 -2.50
N LEU A 73 -13.30 -1.47 -3.74
CA LEU A 73 -14.26 -0.42 -4.12
C LEU A 73 -15.52 -0.44 -3.27
N GLN A 74 -16.13 -1.61 -3.08
CA GLN A 74 -17.36 -1.75 -2.28
C GLN A 74 -17.16 -1.46 -0.79
N HIS A 75 -15.95 -1.63 -0.27
CA HIS A 75 -15.64 -1.42 1.15
C HIS A 75 -15.21 0.01 1.44
N TRP A 76 -14.61 0.70 0.47
CA TRP A 76 -14.19 2.08 0.67
C TRP A 76 -15.33 3.07 0.53
N GLY A 77 -16.31 2.82 -0.36
CA GLY A 77 -17.40 3.75 -0.64
C GLY A 77 -16.97 5.05 -1.32
N ASP A 78 -15.67 5.32 -1.38
CA ASP A 78 -15.00 6.46 -2.00
C ASP A 78 -13.60 6.02 -2.47
N THR A 79 -12.70 6.97 -2.83
CA THR A 79 -11.29 6.63 -3.03
C THR A 79 -10.67 6.22 -1.67
N PRO A 80 -9.69 5.25 -1.66
CA PRO A 80 -9.17 4.69 -0.39
C PRO A 80 -8.41 5.80 0.31
N TYR A 81 -8.07 6.61 0.48
CA TYR A 81 -7.62 7.89 1.01
C TYR A 81 -8.32 8.96 0.16
N PRO A 82 -8.95 9.98 0.71
CA PRO A 82 -9.73 10.95 -0.08
C PRO A 82 -8.83 11.79 -1.02
N VAL A 83 -8.13 11.10 -1.93
CA VAL A 83 -7.14 11.65 -2.88
C VAL A 83 -7.24 10.94 -4.25
N PRO A 84 -6.74 11.55 -5.34
CA PRO A 84 -6.69 10.92 -6.66
C PRO A 84 -6.02 9.54 -6.62
N SER A 85 -6.67 8.55 -7.24
CA SER A 85 -6.26 7.16 -7.23
C SER A 85 -6.08 6.62 -8.65
N PHE A 86 -4.91 6.05 -8.93
CA PHE A 86 -4.51 5.57 -10.26
C PHE A 86 -4.46 4.04 -10.26
N VAL A 87 -5.37 3.43 -11.02
CA VAL A 87 -5.53 1.97 -11.10
C VAL A 87 -4.74 1.44 -12.28
N VAL A 88 -3.68 0.68 -12.01
CA VAL A 88 -2.91 -0.02 -13.05
C VAL A 88 -3.71 -1.23 -13.53
N THR A 89 -4.01 -1.25 -14.84
CA THR A 89 -4.82 -2.29 -15.48
C THR A 89 -4.39 -2.48 -16.93
N HIS A 90 -4.80 -3.58 -17.56
CA HIS A 90 -4.63 -3.80 -19.00
C HIS A 90 -5.87 -3.31 -19.81
N GLU A 91 -6.95 -2.98 -19.13
CA GLU A 91 -8.19 -2.53 -19.73
C GLU A 91 -8.22 -1.01 -19.90
N LYS A 92 -8.81 -0.55 -21.01
CA LYS A 92 -9.13 0.86 -21.21
C LYS A 92 -10.50 1.13 -20.61
N LEU A 93 -10.54 1.89 -19.54
CA LEU A 93 -11.75 2.24 -18.82
C LEU A 93 -11.81 3.75 -18.62
N ASP A 94 -13.02 4.29 -18.64
CA ASP A 94 -13.27 5.69 -18.33
C ASP A 94 -13.04 5.95 -16.83
N PRO A 95 -12.55 7.14 -16.46
CA PRO A 95 -12.38 7.50 -15.06
C PRO A 95 -13.69 7.41 -14.27
N LEU A 96 -13.62 6.85 -13.07
CA LEU A 96 -14.74 6.81 -12.14
C LEU A 96 -14.63 7.95 -11.12
N LYS A 97 -15.57 8.90 -11.18
CA LYS A 97 -15.65 9.98 -10.19
C LYS A 97 -16.30 9.48 -8.92
N MET A 98 -15.71 9.81 -7.79
CA MET A 98 -16.23 9.56 -6.45
C MET A 98 -16.48 10.90 -5.74
N GLU A 99 -16.86 10.87 -4.47
CA GLU A 99 -17.16 12.08 -3.71
C GLU A 99 -15.90 12.94 -3.49
N SER A 100 -14.84 12.36 -3.00
CA SER A 100 -13.61 13.09 -2.65
C SER A 100 -12.65 13.29 -3.82
N ALA A 101 -12.56 12.31 -4.73
CA ALA A 101 -11.61 12.34 -5.85
C ALA A 101 -12.09 11.44 -7.00
N ALA A 102 -11.18 10.91 -7.82
CA ALA A 102 -11.51 9.99 -8.89
C ALA A 102 -10.52 8.82 -8.95
N PHE A 103 -10.99 7.68 -9.47
CA PHE A 103 -10.14 6.62 -9.99
C PHE A 103 -9.85 6.89 -11.47
N THR A 104 -8.56 6.93 -11.81
CA THR A 104 -8.08 7.00 -13.19
C THR A 104 -7.47 5.64 -13.54
N PHE A 105 -7.92 5.03 -14.62
CA PHE A 105 -7.40 3.72 -15.06
C PHE A 105 -6.23 3.94 -16.02
N VAL A 106 -5.07 3.35 -15.71
CA VAL A 106 -3.82 3.53 -16.44
C VAL A 106 -3.42 2.18 -17.03
N ASN A 107 -3.40 2.09 -18.37
CA ASN A 107 -3.08 0.87 -19.09
C ASN A 107 -1.67 0.86 -19.72
N GLU A 108 -0.90 1.91 -19.52
CA GLU A 108 0.48 2.05 -19.99
C GLU A 108 1.53 1.58 -18.97
N GLY A 109 1.09 0.95 -17.88
CA GLY A 109 1.96 0.38 -16.85
C GLY A 109 2.24 1.28 -15.66
N VAL A 110 3.05 0.75 -14.72
CA VAL A 110 3.29 1.40 -13.41
C VAL A 110 4.07 2.73 -13.54
N GLY A 111 4.96 2.83 -14.53
CA GLY A 111 5.73 4.07 -14.76
C GLY A 111 4.84 5.26 -15.11
N GLU A 112 3.87 5.07 -16.01
CA GLU A 112 2.91 6.14 -16.38
C GLU A 112 1.96 6.43 -15.21
N ALA A 113 1.51 5.40 -14.47
CA ALA A 113 0.68 5.60 -13.28
C ALA A 113 1.40 6.45 -12.22
N VAL A 114 2.68 6.21 -11.96
CA VAL A 114 3.49 7.04 -11.05
C VAL A 114 3.62 8.47 -11.55
N LYS A 115 3.87 8.67 -12.82
CA LYS A 115 3.98 10.01 -13.41
C LYS A 115 2.69 10.82 -13.24
N GLN A 116 1.53 10.22 -13.52
CA GLN A 116 0.24 10.87 -13.31
C GLN A 116 -0.04 11.13 -11.84
N ALA A 117 0.27 10.17 -10.96
CA ALA A 117 0.15 10.33 -9.52
C ALA A 117 1.05 11.45 -8.98
N GLN A 118 2.28 11.58 -9.48
CA GLN A 118 3.20 12.67 -9.10
C GLN A 118 2.66 14.05 -9.49
N ALA A 119 2.03 14.16 -10.66
CA ALA A 119 1.39 15.40 -11.09
C ALA A 119 0.21 15.77 -10.19
N ALA A 120 -0.62 14.78 -9.80
CA ALA A 120 -1.79 15.00 -8.95
C ALA A 120 -1.45 15.23 -7.48
N ALA A 121 -0.40 14.60 -6.97
CA ALA A 121 -0.03 14.63 -5.55
C ALA A 121 0.48 15.99 -5.04
N ALA A 122 0.77 16.96 -5.92
CA ALA A 122 1.24 18.30 -5.55
C ALA A 122 2.45 18.28 -4.58
N GLY A 123 3.40 17.38 -4.79
CA GLY A 123 4.59 17.21 -3.96
C GLY A 123 4.40 16.37 -2.70
N LYS A 124 3.18 15.94 -2.39
CA LYS A 124 2.89 15.02 -1.29
C LYS A 124 3.28 13.57 -1.61
N VAL A 125 3.15 12.70 -0.62
CA VAL A 125 3.46 11.27 -0.73
C VAL A 125 2.47 10.56 -1.64
N ILE A 126 2.99 9.63 -2.46
CA ILE A 126 2.21 8.69 -3.24
C ILE A 126 2.33 7.34 -2.56
N ILE A 127 1.23 6.77 -2.13
CA ILE A 127 1.22 5.42 -1.57
C ILE A 127 0.85 4.38 -2.63
N VAL A 128 1.34 3.16 -2.42
CA VAL A 128 1.11 2.03 -3.32
C VAL A 128 0.31 0.96 -2.60
N MET A 129 -0.72 0.41 -3.26
CA MET A 129 -1.55 -0.66 -2.74
C MET A 129 -1.54 -1.87 -3.69
N GLY A 130 -1.42 -3.06 -3.11
CA GLY A 130 -1.38 -4.35 -3.81
C GLY A 130 0.05 -4.83 -4.08
N ALA A 131 0.27 -6.15 -3.81
CA ALA A 131 1.59 -6.79 -3.90
C ALA A 131 2.22 -6.67 -5.29
N ASN A 132 1.47 -7.01 -6.33
CA ASN A 132 1.97 -7.03 -7.70
C ASN A 132 2.47 -5.64 -8.16
N VAL A 133 1.70 -4.58 -7.86
CA VAL A 133 2.12 -3.20 -8.18
C VAL A 133 3.36 -2.82 -7.39
N ALA A 134 3.43 -3.17 -6.09
CA ALA A 134 4.61 -2.91 -5.27
C ALA A 134 5.86 -3.60 -5.81
N GLN A 135 5.74 -4.86 -6.23
CA GLN A 135 6.84 -5.62 -6.85
C GLN A 135 7.31 -4.99 -8.16
N GLN A 136 6.39 -4.54 -9.01
CA GLN A 136 6.73 -3.79 -10.23
C GLN A 136 7.45 -2.46 -9.90
N MET A 137 6.98 -1.71 -8.88
CA MET A 137 7.64 -0.48 -8.44
C MET A 137 9.09 -0.71 -7.98
N LEU A 138 9.33 -1.83 -7.28
CA LEU A 138 10.71 -2.22 -6.88
C LEU A 138 11.55 -2.58 -8.09
N LYS A 139 11.02 -3.42 -9.00
CA LYS A 139 11.70 -3.87 -10.22
C LYS A 139 12.09 -2.70 -11.12
N GLU A 140 11.20 -1.72 -11.28
CA GLU A 140 11.40 -0.55 -12.13
C GLU A 140 12.11 0.62 -11.39
N LYS A 141 12.52 0.42 -10.12
CA LYS A 141 13.20 1.42 -9.28
C LYS A 141 12.41 2.72 -9.11
N LEU A 142 11.09 2.61 -9.07
CA LEU A 142 10.16 3.74 -8.93
C LEU A 142 9.84 4.08 -7.46
N ALA A 143 10.04 3.15 -6.54
CA ALA A 143 9.80 3.36 -5.12
C ALA A 143 10.97 4.09 -4.44
N ASP A 144 10.66 4.98 -3.51
CA ASP A 144 11.62 5.73 -2.70
C ASP A 144 11.77 5.17 -1.29
N GLU A 145 10.68 4.69 -0.70
CA GLU A 145 10.64 4.22 0.69
C GLU A 145 9.76 2.97 0.81
N VAL A 146 10.11 2.13 1.78
CA VAL A 146 9.28 1.01 2.24
C VAL A 146 8.88 1.28 3.69
N TYR A 147 7.58 1.24 3.97
CA TYR A 147 7.04 1.38 5.31
C TYR A 147 6.18 0.15 5.65
N ILE A 148 6.70 -0.71 6.51
CA ILE A 148 6.03 -1.93 6.95
C ILE A 148 5.47 -1.75 8.36
N GLN A 149 4.21 -2.09 8.53
CA GLN A 149 3.59 -2.37 9.81
C GLN A 149 3.68 -3.89 10.02
N LEU A 150 4.75 -4.33 10.68
CA LEU A 150 5.02 -5.75 10.91
C LEU A 150 4.12 -6.27 12.04
N VAL A 151 3.16 -7.08 11.67
CA VAL A 151 2.17 -7.67 12.59
C VAL A 151 2.71 -9.02 13.10
N PRO A 152 2.70 -9.28 14.41
CA PRO A 152 3.20 -10.52 14.98
C PRO A 152 2.23 -11.71 14.78
N VAL A 153 2.01 -12.04 13.51
CA VAL A 153 1.17 -13.17 13.06
C VAL A 153 1.86 -13.92 11.94
N LEU A 154 1.65 -15.23 11.88
CA LEU A 154 2.03 -16.09 10.76
C LEU A 154 0.76 -16.48 10.00
N LEU A 155 0.69 -16.18 8.72
CA LEU A 155 -0.46 -16.55 7.87
C LEU A 155 -0.25 -17.89 7.16
N GLY A 156 1.00 -18.27 6.88
CA GLY A 156 1.37 -19.52 6.21
C GLY A 156 1.17 -19.52 4.71
N SER A 157 0.20 -18.74 4.19
CA SER A 157 -0.10 -18.61 2.76
C SER A 157 -0.78 -17.28 2.46
N GLY A 158 -0.85 -16.89 1.16
CA GLY A 158 -1.48 -15.65 0.74
C GLY A 158 -0.65 -14.86 -0.27
N SER A 159 -0.84 -13.55 -0.30
CA SER A 159 -0.12 -12.64 -1.19
C SER A 159 1.17 -12.14 -0.53
N ARG A 160 2.32 -12.57 -1.04
CA ARG A 160 3.64 -12.11 -0.56
C ARG A 160 3.94 -10.71 -1.08
N LEU A 161 4.53 -9.88 -0.21
CA LEU A 161 4.96 -8.55 -0.61
C LEU A 161 6.28 -8.59 -1.40
N PHE A 162 7.27 -9.32 -0.88
CA PHE A 162 8.63 -9.34 -1.43
C PHE A 162 8.89 -10.63 -2.20
N GLU A 163 8.52 -10.62 -3.48
CA GLU A 163 8.87 -11.64 -4.46
C GLU A 163 8.90 -11.01 -5.86
N ASN A 164 9.55 -11.66 -6.82
CA ASN A 164 9.53 -11.27 -8.23
C ASN A 164 9.98 -9.83 -8.56
N PHE A 165 10.77 -9.18 -7.69
CA PHE A 165 11.24 -7.80 -7.90
C PHE A 165 12.58 -7.71 -8.64
N GLY A 166 13.17 -8.85 -9.03
CA GLY A 166 14.38 -8.91 -9.87
C GLY A 166 15.68 -9.14 -9.11
N GLU A 167 16.78 -9.01 -9.83
CA GLU A 167 18.15 -9.13 -9.33
C GLU A 167 18.95 -7.89 -9.77
N PRO A 168 20.05 -7.52 -9.08
CA PRO A 168 20.60 -8.12 -7.86
C PRO A 168 19.75 -7.86 -6.61
N PRO A 169 20.10 -8.46 -5.46
CA PRO A 169 19.47 -8.13 -4.19
C PRO A 169 19.43 -6.63 -3.93
N LEU A 170 18.31 -6.14 -3.40
CA LEU A 170 18.09 -4.72 -3.09
C LEU A 170 18.41 -4.49 -1.61
N GLU A 171 19.47 -3.76 -1.33
CA GLU A 171 19.81 -3.31 0.03
C GLU A 171 18.94 -2.10 0.40
N LEU A 172 18.45 -2.08 1.64
CA LEU A 172 17.64 -1.01 2.18
C LEU A 172 18.33 -0.35 3.36
N PHE A 173 18.15 0.96 3.53
CA PHE A 173 18.67 1.68 4.70
C PHE A 173 17.55 1.87 5.72
N CYS A 174 17.74 1.38 6.94
CA CYS A 174 16.79 1.61 8.03
C CYS A 174 16.76 3.11 8.37
N ASP A 175 15.59 3.72 8.19
CA ASP A 175 15.37 5.12 8.55
C ASP A 175 14.75 5.23 9.96
N ARG A 176 13.80 4.36 10.29
CA ARG A 176 13.13 4.36 11.58
C ARG A 176 12.55 2.99 11.90
N ALA A 177 12.72 2.55 13.15
CA ALA A 177 12.04 1.40 13.72
C ALA A 177 11.35 1.84 15.03
N VAL A 178 10.07 1.54 15.17
CA VAL A 178 9.28 1.86 16.36
C VAL A 178 8.46 0.65 16.75
N ASN A 179 8.66 0.18 17.96
CA ASN A 179 7.87 -0.92 18.51
C ASN A 179 6.68 -0.40 19.31
N SER A 180 5.55 -1.03 19.14
CA SER A 180 4.35 -0.85 19.95
C SER A 180 3.90 -2.21 20.53
N PRO A 181 2.91 -2.24 21.42
CA PRO A 181 2.37 -3.51 21.91
C PRO A 181 1.77 -4.42 20.82
N HIS A 182 1.32 -3.86 19.71
CA HIS A 182 0.57 -4.58 18.68
C HIS A 182 1.39 -4.90 17.43
N ILE A 183 2.30 -3.99 17.03
CA ILE A 183 3.07 -4.11 15.78
C ILE A 183 4.44 -3.46 15.93
N THR A 184 5.31 -3.73 14.95
CA THR A 184 6.55 -2.98 14.76
C THR A 184 6.49 -2.17 13.48
N HIS A 185 6.63 -0.87 13.57
CA HIS A 185 6.76 0.02 12.42
C HIS A 185 8.19 0.05 11.92
N LEU A 186 8.41 -0.31 10.66
CA LEU A 186 9.72 -0.34 10.01
C LEU A 186 9.70 0.56 8.78
N LYS A 187 10.50 1.63 8.80
CA LYS A 187 10.68 2.52 7.65
C LYS A 187 12.07 2.37 7.09
N TYR A 188 12.14 2.14 5.79
CA TYR A 188 13.39 1.98 5.05
C TYR A 188 13.43 2.92 3.85
N LYS A 189 14.61 3.42 3.53
CA LYS A 189 14.90 4.12 2.27
C LYS A 189 15.46 3.16 1.25
N ILE A 190 15.03 3.32 0.01
CA ILE A 190 15.54 2.59 -1.14
C ILE A 190 16.64 3.45 -1.77
N PRO A 191 17.89 2.93 -1.92
CA PRO A 191 18.94 3.63 -2.63
C PRO A 191 18.59 3.79 -4.10
N LYS A 192 18.96 4.93 -4.70
CA LYS A 192 18.81 5.22 -6.14
C LYS A 192 20.11 5.04 -6.86
#